data_a9af065617f93c9de62dae298c845390
#
_entry.id   a9af065617f93c9de62dae298c845390
#
_cell.length_a   1.000
_cell.length_b   1.000
_cell.length_c   1.000
_cell.angle_alpha   90.00
_cell.angle_beta   90.00
_cell.angle_gamma   90.00
#
_symmetry.space_group_name_H-M   'P 1'
#
loop_
_entity.id
_entity.type
_entity.pdbx_description
1 polymer ?
#
loop_
_entity_poly.entity_id
_entity_poly.type
_entity_poly.pdbx_seq_one_letter_code
_entity_poly.pdbx_strand_id
1 'polypeptide(L)'
;MKHFKILIICGAMGLMLASCATKQRAIDQLENFSYELRDNSRYYDIADWEKAGKKFVKIRKDINKHEFDYTAEEKQRIGKLEGDCARYMAKGAKEGVFDKLMNIGGEIKGILDGILGF
;
A
#
# COMPACT_ATOMS: atom_id res chain seq x y z
N MET A 1 1.67 -7.95 -32.47
CA MET A 1 2.23 -7.52 -31.20
C MET A 1 1.21 -7.72 -30.09
N LYS A 2 1.67 -8.32 -29.00
CA LYS A 2 0.79 -8.74 -27.91
C LYS A 2 0.00 -7.58 -27.29
N HIS A 3 0.64 -6.43 -27.13
CA HIS A 3 0.00 -5.26 -26.52
C HIS A 3 -1.14 -4.68 -27.38
N PHE A 4 -1.01 -4.77 -28.69
CA PHE A 4 -2.02 -4.28 -29.59
C PHE A 4 -3.29 -5.12 -29.51
N LYS A 5 -3.15 -6.45 -29.43
CA LYS A 5 -4.29 -7.35 -29.27
C LYS A 5 -5.01 -7.13 -27.94
N ILE A 6 -4.24 -6.91 -26.87
CA ILE A 6 -4.79 -6.62 -25.56
C ILE A 6 -5.56 -5.31 -25.59
N LEU A 7 -5.04 -4.28 -26.28
CA LEU A 7 -5.72 -3.00 -26.41
C LEU A 7 -7.05 -3.11 -27.15
N ILE A 8 -7.12 -3.97 -28.17
CA ILE A 8 -8.37 -4.19 -28.92
C ILE A 8 -9.41 -4.85 -28.02
N ILE A 9 -9.00 -5.86 -27.24
CA ILE A 9 -9.87 -6.51 -26.26
C ILE A 9 -10.32 -5.52 -25.20
N CYS A 10 -9.38 -4.68 -24.72
CA CYS A 10 -9.67 -3.63 -23.76
C CYS A 10 -10.70 -2.63 -24.32
N GLY A 11 -10.62 -2.31 -25.61
CA GLY A 11 -11.59 -1.42 -26.26
C GLY A 11 -13.01 -1.96 -26.23
N ALA A 12 -13.17 -3.28 -26.37
CA ALA A 12 -14.48 -3.92 -26.34
C ALA A 12 -15.07 -3.99 -24.92
N MET A 13 -14.23 -4.03 -23.88
CA MET A 13 -14.62 -4.16 -22.47
C MET A 13 -14.03 -3.03 -21.61
N GLY A 14 -13.87 -1.85 -22.20
CA GLY A 14 -13.03 -0.78 -21.66
C GLY A 14 -13.27 -0.39 -20.22
N LEU A 15 -14.53 -0.34 -19.76
CA LEU A 15 -14.84 0.05 -18.39
C LEU A 15 -14.35 -0.98 -17.37
N MET A 16 -14.52 -2.26 -17.66
CA MET A 16 -14.07 -3.32 -16.75
C MET A 16 -12.55 -3.42 -16.69
N LEU A 17 -11.88 -3.20 -17.83
CA LEU A 17 -10.43 -3.27 -17.92
C LEU A 17 -9.76 -2.06 -17.27
N ALA A 18 -10.36 -0.87 -17.39
CA ALA A 18 -9.88 0.31 -16.69
C ALA A 18 -9.93 0.12 -15.17
N SER A 19 -11.03 -0.46 -14.65
CA SER A 19 -11.18 -0.78 -13.24
C SER A 19 -10.16 -1.82 -12.79
N CYS A 20 -9.95 -2.87 -13.58
CA CYS A 20 -8.95 -3.90 -13.28
C CYS A 20 -7.54 -3.33 -13.27
N ALA A 21 -7.21 -2.45 -14.23
CA ALA A 21 -5.89 -1.81 -14.30
C ALA A 21 -5.63 -0.92 -13.07
N THR A 22 -6.63 -0.16 -12.63
CA THR A 22 -6.50 0.69 -11.44
C THR A 22 -6.36 -0.13 -10.17
N LYS A 23 -7.14 -1.21 -10.06
CA LYS A 23 -7.08 -2.16 -8.96
C LYS A 23 -5.70 -2.81 -8.87
N GLN A 24 -5.18 -3.29 -10.01
CA GLN A 24 -3.86 -3.90 -10.06
C GLN A 24 -2.76 -2.91 -9.74
N ARG A 25 -2.90 -1.67 -10.19
CA ARG A 25 -1.94 -0.61 -9.86
C ARG A 25 -1.84 -0.39 -8.36
N ALA A 26 -2.97 -0.38 -7.66
CA ALA A 26 -2.98 -0.22 -6.21
C ALA A 26 -2.23 -1.35 -5.51
N ILE A 27 -2.44 -2.59 -5.95
CA ILE A 27 -1.72 -3.76 -5.43
C ILE A 27 -0.22 -3.65 -5.73
N ASP A 28 0.14 -3.25 -6.94
CA ASP A 28 1.54 -3.10 -7.34
C ASP A 28 2.24 -2.01 -6.53
N GLN A 29 1.56 -0.91 -6.24
CA GLN A 29 2.09 0.15 -5.38
C GLN A 29 2.38 -0.37 -3.97
N LEU A 30 1.48 -1.15 -3.43
CA LEU A 30 1.65 -1.75 -2.11
C LEU A 30 2.83 -2.72 -2.09
N GLU A 31 2.95 -3.55 -3.13
CA GLU A 31 4.07 -4.48 -3.28
C GLU A 31 5.41 -3.73 -3.36
N ASN A 32 5.49 -2.74 -4.23
CA ASN A 32 6.71 -1.94 -4.40
C ASN A 32 7.07 -1.21 -3.11
N PHE A 33 6.08 -0.72 -2.40
CA PHE A 33 6.30 -0.06 -1.11
C PHE A 33 6.84 -1.03 -0.06
N SER A 34 6.35 -2.27 -0.03
CA SER A 34 6.86 -3.28 0.89
C SER A 34 8.34 -3.58 0.63
N TYR A 35 8.74 -3.64 -0.64
CA TYR A 35 10.15 -3.84 -1.02
C TYR A 35 11.00 -2.63 -0.66
N GLU A 36 10.50 -1.43 -0.88
CA GLU A 36 11.17 -0.19 -0.51
C GLU A 36 11.46 -0.15 1.00
N LEU A 37 10.46 -0.48 1.81
CA LEU A 37 10.63 -0.55 3.27
C LEU A 37 11.63 -1.62 3.67
N ARG A 38 11.54 -2.80 3.06
CA ARG A 38 12.45 -3.90 3.35
C ARG A 38 13.91 -3.49 3.11
N ASP A 39 14.16 -2.80 2.01
CA ASP A 39 15.52 -2.48 1.58
C ASP A 39 16.06 -1.23 2.24
N ASN A 40 15.22 -0.24 2.56
CA ASN A 40 15.67 1.09 2.94
C ASN A 40 15.27 1.55 4.35
N SER A 41 14.26 0.94 4.97
CA SER A 41 13.69 1.47 6.21
C SER A 41 14.70 1.57 7.36
N ARG A 42 15.70 0.70 7.37
CA ARG A 42 16.75 0.73 8.39
C ARG A 42 17.64 1.97 8.33
N TYR A 43 17.60 2.68 7.19
CA TYR A 43 18.38 3.90 6.99
C TYR A 43 17.53 5.17 7.11
N TYR A 44 16.25 5.04 7.43
CA TYR A 44 15.33 6.17 7.45
C TYR A 44 15.60 7.09 8.63
N ASP A 45 15.64 8.40 8.33
CA ASP A 45 15.54 9.45 9.35
C ASP A 45 14.06 9.83 9.55
N ILE A 46 13.80 10.84 10.36
CA ILE A 46 12.42 11.29 10.66
C ILE A 46 11.72 11.75 9.40
N ALA A 47 12.41 12.50 8.53
CA ALA A 47 11.82 12.97 7.28
C ALA A 47 11.45 11.81 6.35
N ASP A 48 12.29 10.78 6.27
CA ASP A 48 12.01 9.59 5.48
C ASP A 48 10.81 8.82 6.01
N TRP A 49 10.71 8.70 7.34
CA TRP A 49 9.55 8.05 7.97
C TRP A 49 8.25 8.83 7.73
N GLU A 50 8.33 10.17 7.73
CA GLU A 50 7.17 10.99 7.42
C GLU A 50 6.68 10.73 5.99
N LYS A 51 7.58 10.69 5.03
CA LYS A 51 7.25 10.38 3.63
C LYS A 51 6.67 8.97 3.50
N ALA A 52 7.28 8.00 4.17
CA ALA A 52 6.82 6.62 4.15
C ALA A 52 5.41 6.50 4.74
N GLY A 53 5.15 7.19 5.84
CA GLY A 53 3.85 7.19 6.48
C GLY A 53 2.76 7.77 5.58
N LYS A 54 3.04 8.92 4.95
CA LYS A 54 2.10 9.54 4.00
C LYS A 54 1.83 8.63 2.82
N LYS A 55 2.87 7.99 2.30
CA LYS A 55 2.75 7.06 1.18
C LYS A 55 1.90 5.85 1.56
N PHE A 56 2.10 5.29 2.74
CA PHE A 56 1.32 4.15 3.22
C PHE A 56 -0.16 4.49 3.35
N VAL A 57 -0.49 5.63 3.94
CA VAL A 57 -1.87 6.10 4.07
C VAL A 57 -2.51 6.24 2.69
N LYS A 58 -1.81 6.85 1.73
CA LYS A 58 -2.31 7.02 0.37
C LYS A 58 -2.56 5.69 -0.32
N ILE A 59 -1.62 4.76 -0.21
CA ILE A 59 -1.75 3.43 -0.82
C ILE A 59 -2.96 2.70 -0.24
N ARG A 60 -3.16 2.77 1.07
CA ARG A 60 -4.32 2.14 1.71
C ARG A 60 -5.64 2.75 1.24
N LYS A 61 -5.68 4.06 1.05
CA LYS A 61 -6.87 4.71 0.50
C LYS A 61 -7.16 4.22 -0.91
N ASP A 62 -6.14 4.08 -1.74
CA ASP A 62 -6.30 3.57 -3.10
C ASP A 62 -6.75 2.10 -3.11
N ILE A 63 -6.21 1.28 -2.22
CA ILE A 63 -6.64 -0.11 -2.03
C ILE A 63 -8.13 -0.15 -1.63
N ASN A 64 -8.53 0.67 -0.67
CA ASN A 64 -9.88 0.67 -0.14
C ASN A 64 -10.92 1.16 -1.15
N LYS A 65 -10.54 1.96 -2.14
CA LYS A 65 -11.43 2.39 -3.22
C LYS A 65 -11.98 1.21 -4.02
N HIS A 66 -11.26 0.11 -4.07
CA HIS A 66 -11.61 -1.07 -4.85
C HIS A 66 -11.96 -2.28 -3.98
N GLU A 67 -12.33 -2.03 -2.72
CA GLU A 67 -12.50 -3.07 -1.70
C GLU A 67 -13.47 -4.18 -2.13
N PHE A 68 -14.50 -3.86 -2.93
CA PHE A 68 -15.48 -4.85 -3.38
C PHE A 68 -15.11 -5.52 -4.70
N ASP A 69 -14.04 -5.06 -5.35
CA ASP A 69 -13.65 -5.55 -6.66
C ASP A 69 -12.56 -6.63 -6.60
N TYR A 70 -11.99 -6.85 -5.43
CA TYR A 70 -10.89 -7.81 -5.27
C TYR A 70 -11.39 -9.24 -5.17
N THR A 71 -10.66 -10.16 -5.82
CA THR A 71 -10.86 -11.59 -5.63
C THR A 71 -10.37 -12.02 -4.25
N ALA A 72 -10.73 -13.23 -3.83
CA ALA A 72 -10.24 -13.78 -2.55
C ALA A 72 -8.71 -13.86 -2.52
N GLU A 73 -8.09 -14.24 -3.63
CA GLU A 73 -6.63 -14.31 -3.75
C GLU A 73 -5.99 -12.94 -3.65
N GLU A 74 -6.59 -11.94 -4.30
CA GLU A 74 -6.11 -10.57 -4.21
C GLU A 74 -6.20 -10.02 -2.80
N LYS A 75 -7.29 -10.31 -2.10
CA LYS A 75 -7.46 -9.89 -0.69
C LYS A 75 -6.40 -10.51 0.21
N GLN A 76 -6.08 -11.78 0.00
CA GLN A 76 -5.03 -12.45 0.76
C GLN A 76 -3.66 -11.82 0.50
N ARG A 77 -3.38 -11.51 -0.77
CA ARG A 77 -2.12 -10.85 -1.14
C ARG A 77 -2.03 -9.46 -0.53
N ILE A 78 -3.10 -8.68 -0.60
CA ILE A 78 -3.18 -7.35 0.01
C ILE A 78 -2.92 -7.44 1.51
N GLY A 79 -3.58 -8.35 2.19
CA GLY A 79 -3.40 -8.56 3.62
C GLY A 79 -1.97 -8.90 4.00
N LYS A 80 -1.33 -9.79 3.21
CA LYS A 80 0.06 -10.14 3.41
C LYS A 80 1.00 -8.94 3.22
N LEU A 81 0.80 -8.18 2.14
CA LEU A 81 1.62 -7.02 1.83
C LEU A 81 1.43 -5.91 2.87
N GLU A 82 0.20 -5.65 3.30
CA GLU A 82 -0.08 -4.69 4.36
C GLU A 82 0.58 -5.11 5.67
N GLY A 83 0.52 -6.40 6.00
CA GLY A 83 1.20 -6.95 7.17
C GLY A 83 2.70 -6.77 7.11
N ASP A 84 3.30 -7.01 5.94
CA ASP A 84 4.74 -6.82 5.75
C ASP A 84 5.13 -5.35 5.93
N CYS A 85 4.40 -4.44 5.31
CA CYS A 85 4.61 -2.99 5.47
C CYS A 85 4.47 -2.58 6.94
N ALA A 86 3.43 -3.06 7.60
CA ALA A 86 3.17 -2.73 9.00
C ALA A 86 4.31 -3.21 9.91
N ARG A 87 4.87 -4.39 9.65
CA ARG A 87 5.99 -4.91 10.43
C ARG A 87 7.23 -4.03 10.29
N TYR A 88 7.54 -3.59 9.08
CA TYR A 88 8.67 -2.67 8.88
C TYR A 88 8.42 -1.33 9.54
N MET A 89 7.20 -0.80 9.42
CA MET A 89 6.85 0.49 10.01
C MET A 89 6.75 0.43 11.53
N ALA A 90 6.45 -0.73 12.10
CA ALA A 90 6.39 -0.91 13.56
C ALA A 90 7.74 -0.63 14.22
N LYS A 91 8.85 -0.83 13.52
CA LYS A 91 10.17 -0.49 14.02
C LYS A 91 10.29 1.01 14.26
N GLY A 92 9.81 1.82 13.31
CA GLY A 92 9.76 3.27 13.47
C GLY A 92 8.84 3.67 14.64
N ALA A 93 7.71 2.98 14.79
CA ALA A 93 6.76 3.24 15.88
C ALA A 93 7.40 2.98 17.24
N LYS A 94 8.18 1.90 17.39
CA LYS A 94 8.89 1.58 18.62
C LYS A 94 9.95 2.63 18.99
N GLU A 95 10.55 3.23 17.97
CA GLU A 95 11.53 4.30 18.17
C GLU A 95 10.87 5.64 18.48
N GLY A 96 9.54 5.70 18.50
CA GLY A 96 8.78 6.90 18.77
C GLY A 96 8.76 7.89 17.61
N VAL A 97 9.15 7.47 16.42
CA VAL A 97 9.22 8.34 15.25
C VAL A 97 7.86 8.93 14.92
N PHE A 98 6.82 8.10 14.92
CA PHE A 98 5.47 8.55 14.56
C PHE A 98 4.84 9.45 15.62
N ASP A 99 5.29 9.37 16.87
CA ASP A 99 4.88 10.30 17.92
C ASP A 99 5.36 11.72 17.65
N LYS A 100 6.46 11.85 16.90
CA LYS A 100 7.05 13.13 16.53
C LYS A 100 6.42 13.74 15.28
N LEU A 101 5.60 12.98 14.55
CA LEU A 101 4.92 13.43 13.33
C LEU A 101 3.56 13.98 13.69
N MET A 102 3.42 15.30 13.72
CA MET A 102 2.23 15.97 14.22
C MET A 102 0.98 15.77 13.36
N ASN A 103 1.14 15.59 12.04
CA ASN A 103 0.00 15.59 11.13
C ASN A 103 -0.56 14.20 10.83
N ILE A 104 0.31 13.18 10.79
CA ILE A 104 -0.09 11.84 10.34
C ILE A 104 0.28 10.74 11.33
N GLY A 105 1.04 11.07 12.38
CA GLY A 105 1.52 10.07 13.34
C GLY A 105 0.40 9.27 13.99
N GLY A 106 -0.67 9.94 14.41
CA GLY A 106 -1.82 9.27 15.01
C GLY A 106 -2.57 8.37 14.03
N GLU A 107 -2.73 8.81 12.78
CA GLU A 107 -3.37 8.01 11.75
C GLU A 107 -2.55 6.75 11.44
N ILE A 108 -1.25 6.90 11.32
CA ILE A 108 -0.35 5.76 11.07
C ILE A 108 -0.39 4.77 12.23
N LYS A 109 -0.32 5.25 13.47
CA LYS A 109 -0.39 4.39 14.65
C LYS A 109 -1.71 3.63 14.70
N GLY A 110 -2.83 4.29 14.36
CA GLY A 110 -4.13 3.65 14.28
C GLY A 110 -4.17 2.55 13.23
N ILE A 111 -3.57 2.77 12.06
CA ILE A 111 -3.48 1.77 11.00
C ILE A 111 -2.64 0.57 11.46
N LEU A 112 -1.48 0.82 12.04
CA LEU A 112 -0.59 -0.23 12.54
C LEU A 112 -1.27 -1.06 13.63
N ASP A 113 -1.98 -0.38 14.52
CA ASP A 113 -2.77 -1.02 15.59
C ASP A 113 -3.82 -1.96 14.99
N GLY A 114 -4.53 -1.49 13.98
CA GLY A 114 -5.56 -2.28 13.29
C GLY A 114 -5.01 -3.49 12.56
N ILE A 115 -3.80 -3.39 11.99
CA ILE A 115 -3.18 -4.49 11.24
C ILE A 115 -2.47 -5.48 12.17
N LEU A 116 -1.71 -4.96 13.14
CA LEU A 116 -0.84 -5.77 13.98
C LEU A 116 -1.42 -6.08 15.37
N GLY A 117 -2.51 -5.44 15.75
CA GLY A 117 -3.16 -5.67 17.03
C GLY A 117 -2.38 -5.18 18.23
N PHE A 118 -1.71 -4.08 18.09
CA PHE A 118 -0.95 -3.48 19.20
C PHE A 118 -1.80 -3.17 20.41
#